data_83a2d51a1958a9793bbaa0c78c176f96
#
_entry.id   83a2d51a1958a9793bbaa0c78c176f96
#
_cell.length_a   1.000
_cell.length_b   1.000
_cell.length_c   1.000
_cell.angle_alpha   90.00
_cell.angle_beta   90.00
_cell.angle_gamma   90.00
#
_symmetry.space_group_name_H-M   'P 1'
#
loop_
_entity.id
_entity.type
_entity.pdbx_description
1 polymer ?
#
loop_
_entity_poly.entity_id
_entity_poly.type
_entity_poly.pdbx_seq_one_letter_code
_entity_poly.pdbx_strand_id
1 'polypeptide(L)'
;MNNVRSQKSEVRSQKNTSSVFCHLTSGFTLIELLIVISIIAILAATIIPNFIGFDTEARLTATKTNLDTLRTRVTLFRAKEGRYPASLQELLDTYYLDVGVKKPYLNKFPLEMISKKSGNNEFIDITSPEEPMTREGGWAYYTDTADVHVNLDEPLGRIWGEYEGQKPIDW
;
A
#
# COMPACT_ATOMS: atom_id res chain seq x y z
N MET A 1 -99.29 3.54 27.36
CA MET A 1 -98.19 4.04 28.24
C MET A 1 -96.94 3.37 27.81
N ASN A 2 -96.08 4.09 27.25
CA ASN A 2 -94.63 4.12 27.36
C ASN A 2 -94.00 4.69 26.11
N ASN A 3 -93.46 5.86 26.33
CA ASN A 3 -92.76 6.65 25.42
C ASN A 3 -91.39 6.01 25.10
N VAL A 4 -91.01 5.82 23.84
CA VAL A 4 -89.64 5.48 23.45
C VAL A 4 -89.09 6.61 22.59
N ARG A 5 -88.21 7.31 23.19
CA ARG A 5 -87.50 8.48 22.66
C ARG A 5 -86.45 8.01 21.67
N SER A 6 -86.64 8.39 20.40
CA SER A 6 -85.64 8.21 19.34
C SER A 6 -84.40 9.06 19.59
N GLN A 7 -83.27 8.41 19.79
CA GLN A 7 -81.96 9.14 19.78
C GLN A 7 -81.38 9.11 18.36
N LYS A 8 -81.30 10.30 17.79
CA LYS A 8 -80.72 10.57 16.49
C LYS A 8 -79.18 10.66 16.68
N SER A 9 -78.46 9.66 16.22
CA SER A 9 -76.97 9.69 16.22
C SER A 9 -76.45 10.54 15.06
N GLU A 10 -75.83 11.67 15.38
CA GLU A 10 -75.08 12.45 14.43
C GLU A 10 -73.79 11.76 14.03
N VAL A 11 -73.73 11.35 12.77
CA VAL A 11 -72.49 10.89 12.15
C VAL A 11 -71.60 12.10 11.83
N ARG A 12 -70.58 12.26 12.64
CA ARG A 12 -69.57 13.29 12.47
C ARG A 12 -68.62 12.83 11.35
N SER A 13 -68.79 13.38 10.14
CA SER A 13 -67.90 13.20 9.01
C SER A 13 -66.50 13.79 9.34
N GLN A 14 -65.55 12.94 9.63
CA GLN A 14 -64.13 13.31 9.68
C GLN A 14 -63.62 13.50 8.26
N LYS A 15 -63.37 14.76 7.89
CA LYS A 15 -62.59 15.08 6.69
C LYS A 15 -61.13 14.69 6.93
N ASN A 16 -60.72 13.56 6.36
CA ASN A 16 -59.30 13.23 6.21
C ASN A 16 -58.68 14.21 5.22
N THR A 17 -58.02 15.21 5.75
CA THR A 17 -57.09 16.04 5.00
C THR A 17 -55.81 15.22 4.82
N SER A 18 -55.75 14.44 3.76
CA SER A 18 -54.50 13.85 3.27
C SER A 18 -53.64 15.01 2.78
N SER A 19 -52.68 15.43 3.61
CA SER A 19 -51.62 16.33 3.18
C SER A 19 -50.74 15.55 2.18
N VAL A 20 -50.99 15.80 0.90
CA VAL A 20 -50.11 15.33 -0.18
C VAL A 20 -48.80 16.12 -0.02
N PHE A 21 -47.82 15.51 0.64
CA PHE A 21 -46.45 15.92 0.56
C PHE A 21 -46.00 15.81 -0.89
N CYS A 22 -46.13 16.89 -1.64
CA CYS A 22 -45.54 17.03 -2.95
C CYS A 22 -44.01 17.03 -2.75
N HIS A 23 -43.37 15.85 -2.84
CA HIS A 23 -41.91 15.78 -3.00
C HIS A 23 -41.60 16.50 -4.31
N LEU A 24 -41.14 17.73 -4.18
CA LEU A 24 -40.52 18.48 -5.26
C LEU A 24 -39.18 17.74 -5.57
N THR A 25 -39.25 16.75 -6.43
CA THR A 25 -38.05 16.19 -7.08
C THR A 25 -37.53 17.29 -7.99
N SER A 26 -36.59 18.09 -7.48
CA SER A 26 -35.83 19.00 -8.33
C SER A 26 -35.01 18.12 -9.30
N GLY A 27 -35.46 18.04 -10.53
CA GLY A 27 -34.72 17.39 -11.60
C GLY A 27 -33.42 18.14 -11.83
N PHE A 28 -32.31 17.39 -11.92
CA PHE A 28 -31.01 17.95 -12.27
C PHE A 28 -31.07 18.55 -13.68
N THR A 29 -30.62 19.79 -13.84
CA THR A 29 -30.60 20.39 -15.17
C THR A 29 -29.37 19.91 -15.95
N LEU A 30 -29.50 19.81 -17.29
CA LEU A 30 -28.40 19.40 -18.15
C LEU A 30 -27.20 20.36 -18.03
N ILE A 31 -27.46 21.65 -17.77
CA ILE A 31 -26.43 22.66 -17.60
C ILE A 31 -25.68 22.49 -16.25
N GLU A 32 -26.33 22.11 -15.18
CA GLU A 32 -25.68 21.84 -13.90
C GLU A 32 -24.70 20.67 -14.04
N LEU A 33 -25.11 19.60 -14.72
CA LEU A 33 -24.23 18.48 -15.00
C LEU A 33 -23.02 18.91 -15.85
N LEU A 34 -23.25 19.71 -16.91
CA LEU A 34 -22.20 20.19 -17.80
C LEU A 34 -21.17 21.05 -17.07
N ILE A 35 -21.61 21.94 -16.17
CA ILE A 35 -20.69 22.76 -15.36
C ILE A 35 -19.86 21.88 -14.44
N VAL A 36 -20.45 20.91 -13.76
CA VAL A 36 -19.74 20.01 -12.85
C VAL A 36 -18.67 19.20 -13.56
N ILE A 37 -19.01 18.55 -14.69
CA ILE A 37 -18.02 17.78 -15.45
C ILE A 37 -16.91 18.67 -16.03
N SER A 38 -17.22 19.92 -16.42
CA SER A 38 -16.22 20.88 -16.89
C SER A 38 -15.21 21.23 -15.80
N ILE A 39 -15.68 21.50 -14.58
CA ILE A 39 -14.80 21.79 -13.42
C ILE A 39 -13.93 20.58 -13.11
N ILE A 40 -14.53 19.38 -13.05
CA ILE A 40 -13.77 18.14 -12.79
C ILE A 40 -12.72 17.90 -13.89
N ALA A 41 -13.05 18.13 -15.16
CA ALA A 41 -12.12 17.97 -16.25
C ALA A 41 -10.91 18.90 -16.14
N ILE A 42 -11.13 20.17 -15.78
CA ILE A 42 -10.04 21.15 -15.57
C ILE A 42 -9.15 20.71 -14.41
N LEU A 43 -9.76 20.33 -13.27
CA LEU A 43 -9.00 19.87 -12.11
C LEU A 43 -8.21 18.58 -12.42
N ALA A 44 -8.83 17.62 -13.09
CA ALA A 44 -8.16 16.39 -13.49
C ALA A 44 -6.98 16.65 -14.42
N ALA A 45 -7.12 17.55 -15.39
CA ALA A 45 -6.05 17.89 -16.32
C ALA A 45 -4.80 18.46 -15.65
N THR A 46 -4.95 19.15 -14.51
CA THR A 46 -3.82 19.71 -13.74
C THR A 46 -3.19 18.71 -12.77
N ILE A 47 -3.96 17.77 -12.27
CA ILE A 47 -3.53 16.84 -11.22
C ILE A 47 -2.87 15.59 -11.80
N ILE A 48 -3.46 14.98 -12.85
CA ILE A 48 -3.00 13.70 -13.42
C ILE A 48 -1.51 13.72 -13.82
N PRO A 49 -0.95 14.74 -14.50
CA PRO A 49 0.46 14.75 -14.89
C PRO A 49 1.43 14.62 -13.70
N ASN A 50 1.06 15.16 -12.55
CA ASN A 50 1.91 15.17 -11.37
C ASN A 50 2.03 13.79 -10.70
N PHE A 51 1.06 12.88 -10.94
CA PHE A 51 1.09 11.54 -10.32
C PHE A 51 2.08 10.58 -11.00
N ILE A 52 2.47 10.81 -12.25
CA ILE A 52 3.34 9.89 -13.01
C ILE A 52 4.73 9.76 -12.39
N GLY A 53 5.24 10.82 -11.72
CA GLY A 53 6.53 10.80 -11.03
C GLY A 53 6.49 10.23 -9.61
N PHE A 54 5.37 10.38 -8.91
CA PHE A 54 5.26 9.95 -7.50
C PHE A 54 5.34 8.43 -7.32
N ASP A 55 4.84 7.64 -8.27
CA ASP A 55 4.89 6.18 -8.17
C ASP A 55 6.35 5.66 -8.20
N THR A 56 7.17 6.21 -9.07
CA THR A 56 8.59 5.81 -9.19
C THR A 56 9.38 6.20 -7.94
N GLU A 57 9.22 7.41 -7.43
CA GLU A 57 9.87 7.88 -6.21
C GLU A 57 9.41 7.08 -4.98
N ALA A 58 8.11 6.80 -4.88
CA ALA A 58 7.55 5.96 -3.82
C ALA A 58 8.14 4.54 -3.82
N ARG A 59 8.28 3.92 -5.00
CA ARG A 59 8.89 2.58 -5.16
C ARG A 59 10.36 2.58 -4.75
N LEU A 60 11.10 3.59 -5.15
CA LEU A 60 12.51 3.73 -4.80
C LEU A 60 12.68 3.90 -3.30
N THR A 61 11.93 4.81 -2.69
CA THR A 61 11.96 5.06 -1.25
C THR A 61 11.53 3.81 -0.46
N ALA A 62 10.51 3.10 -0.93
CA ALA A 62 10.07 1.85 -0.33
C ALA A 62 11.18 0.79 -0.39
N THR A 63 11.86 0.64 -1.53
CA THR A 63 12.97 -0.32 -1.67
C THR A 63 14.14 0.03 -0.74
N LYS A 64 14.55 1.30 -0.66
CA LYS A 64 15.59 1.73 0.27
C LYS A 64 15.22 1.46 1.73
N THR A 65 14.00 1.81 2.12
CA THR A 65 13.50 1.54 3.49
C THR A 65 13.47 0.04 3.80
N ASN A 66 13.10 -0.78 2.83
CA ASN A 66 13.08 -2.23 2.97
C ASN A 66 14.49 -2.81 3.07
N LEU A 67 15.46 -2.26 2.32
CA LEU A 67 16.88 -2.61 2.43
C LEU A 67 17.42 -2.30 3.83
N ASP A 68 17.17 -1.10 4.33
CA ASP A 68 17.58 -0.70 5.69
C ASP A 68 16.94 -1.57 6.77
N THR A 69 15.71 -2.01 6.53
CA THR A 69 15.04 -2.96 7.43
C THR A 69 15.78 -4.29 7.45
N LEU A 70 16.17 -4.83 6.31
CA LEU A 70 16.94 -6.09 6.24
C LEU A 70 18.29 -5.96 6.94
N ARG A 71 19.04 -4.91 6.66
CA ARG A 71 20.33 -4.61 7.32
C ARG A 71 20.20 -4.51 8.83
N THR A 72 19.14 -3.86 9.29
CA THR A 72 18.82 -3.78 10.73
C THR A 72 18.53 -5.15 11.33
N ARG A 73 17.83 -6.03 10.60
CA ARG A 73 17.53 -7.39 11.08
C ARG A 73 18.76 -8.28 11.12
N VAL A 74 19.65 -8.18 10.14
CA VAL A 74 20.97 -8.85 10.15
C VAL A 74 21.81 -8.39 11.36
N THR A 75 21.84 -7.08 11.61
CA THR A 75 22.53 -6.52 12.77
C THR A 75 21.93 -6.97 14.09
N LEU A 76 20.61 -7.00 14.20
CA LEU A 76 19.90 -7.53 15.37
C LEU A 76 20.22 -9.01 15.61
N PHE A 77 20.25 -9.80 14.55
CA PHE A 77 20.63 -11.22 14.61
C PHE A 77 22.03 -11.35 15.21
N ARG A 78 23.01 -10.62 14.66
CA ARG A 78 24.36 -10.60 15.21
C ARG A 78 24.41 -10.21 16.67
N ALA A 79 23.66 -9.19 17.06
CA ALA A 79 23.64 -8.72 18.46
C ALA A 79 23.08 -9.73 19.44
N LYS A 80 22.16 -10.59 19.00
CA LYS A 80 21.50 -11.62 19.82
C LYS A 80 22.22 -12.96 19.79
N GLU A 81 22.67 -13.38 18.62
CA GLU A 81 23.27 -14.72 18.40
C GLU A 81 24.81 -14.71 18.45
N GLY A 82 25.44 -13.54 18.47
CA GLY A 82 26.89 -13.39 18.50
C GLY A 82 27.60 -13.68 17.17
N ARG A 83 26.86 -13.99 16.10
CA ARG A 83 27.33 -14.26 14.74
C ARG A 83 26.40 -13.66 13.71
N TYR A 84 26.86 -13.53 12.50
CA TYR A 84 25.97 -13.20 11.37
C TYR A 84 25.17 -14.41 10.91
N PRO A 85 23.99 -14.21 10.31
CA PRO A 85 23.23 -15.30 9.71
C PRO A 85 24.02 -15.91 8.55
N ALA A 86 23.96 -17.24 8.40
CA ALA A 86 24.61 -17.93 7.30
C ALA A 86 23.84 -17.75 5.97
N SER A 87 22.56 -17.41 6.05
CA SER A 87 21.67 -17.12 4.92
C SER A 87 20.59 -16.14 5.40
N LEU A 88 20.01 -15.35 4.48
CA LEU A 88 18.84 -14.53 4.83
C LEU A 88 17.65 -15.37 5.30
N GLN A 89 17.51 -16.61 4.85
CA GLN A 89 16.46 -17.51 5.30
C GLN A 89 16.50 -17.72 6.83
N GLU A 90 17.69 -17.70 7.41
CA GLU A 90 17.85 -17.88 8.86
C GLU A 90 17.15 -16.81 9.70
N LEU A 91 16.90 -15.60 9.13
CA LEU A 91 16.13 -14.57 9.78
C LEU A 91 14.63 -14.92 9.95
N LEU A 92 14.10 -15.79 9.09
CA LEU A 92 12.71 -16.28 9.20
C LEU A 92 12.63 -17.48 10.17
N ASP A 93 13.64 -18.33 10.15
CA ASP A 93 13.60 -19.64 10.82
C ASP A 93 14.07 -19.55 12.29
N THR A 94 14.84 -18.52 12.63
CA THR A 94 15.40 -18.33 13.98
C THR A 94 14.56 -17.36 14.79
N TYR A 95 14.44 -17.66 16.09
CA TYR A 95 13.63 -16.85 17.04
C TYR A 95 14.50 -16.37 18.18
N TYR A 96 14.34 -15.13 18.58
CA TYR A 96 14.92 -14.57 19.80
C TYR A 96 13.85 -14.33 20.87
N LEU A 97 14.30 -14.22 22.12
CA LEU A 97 13.43 -13.87 23.23
C LEU A 97 13.43 -12.34 23.42
N ASP A 98 12.25 -11.75 23.38
CA ASP A 98 12.02 -10.35 23.69
C ASP A 98 10.98 -10.25 24.81
N VAL A 99 11.42 -9.83 26.00
CA VAL A 99 10.58 -9.75 27.21
C VAL A 99 9.79 -11.05 27.46
N GLY A 100 10.45 -12.20 27.28
CA GLY A 100 9.83 -13.53 27.48
C GLY A 100 8.96 -14.03 26.33
N VAL A 101 8.83 -13.28 25.24
CA VAL A 101 8.08 -13.67 24.04
C VAL A 101 9.05 -14.08 22.93
N LYS A 102 8.81 -15.23 22.30
CA LYS A 102 9.56 -15.65 21.11
C LYS A 102 9.10 -14.84 19.92
N LYS A 103 10.04 -14.17 19.26
CA LYS A 103 9.82 -13.39 18.03
C LYS A 103 10.80 -13.83 16.96
N PRO A 104 10.38 -14.00 15.70
CA PRO A 104 11.32 -14.20 14.59
C PRO A 104 12.07 -12.89 14.33
N TYR A 105 13.27 -12.98 13.77
CA TYR A 105 14.01 -11.78 13.35
C TYR A 105 13.31 -11.08 12.19
N LEU A 106 12.65 -11.85 11.33
CA LEU A 106 11.86 -11.36 10.21
C LEU A 106 10.61 -12.23 10.04
N ASN A 107 9.44 -11.63 9.82
CA ASN A 107 8.21 -12.39 9.58
C ASN A 107 8.07 -12.81 8.12
N LYS A 108 8.53 -11.98 7.21
CA LYS A 108 8.56 -12.21 5.76
C LYS A 108 9.57 -11.27 5.14
N PHE A 109 10.13 -11.66 4.00
CA PHE A 109 10.97 -10.75 3.22
C PHE A 109 10.15 -9.56 2.70
N PRO A 110 10.68 -8.34 2.86
CA PRO A 110 10.07 -7.18 2.24
C PRO A 110 10.20 -7.25 0.71
N LEU A 111 9.34 -6.48 0.03
CA LEU A 111 9.34 -6.44 -1.43
C LEU A 111 10.40 -5.46 -1.95
N GLU A 112 11.16 -5.88 -2.96
CA GLU A 112 11.93 -5.01 -3.82
C GLU A 112 11.01 -4.50 -4.93
N MET A 113 10.95 -3.20 -5.19
CA MET A 113 9.94 -2.57 -6.04
C MET A 113 10.49 -1.85 -7.28
N ILE A 114 11.80 -1.98 -7.56
CA ILE A 114 12.46 -1.25 -8.65
C ILE A 114 12.61 -2.12 -9.90
N SER A 115 12.91 -3.41 -9.72
CA SER A 115 13.15 -4.32 -10.82
C SER A 115 11.93 -4.48 -11.73
N LYS A 116 12.13 -5.04 -12.93
CA LYS A 116 11.02 -5.38 -13.85
C LYS A 116 10.00 -6.34 -13.23
N LYS A 117 10.45 -7.12 -12.24
CA LYS A 117 9.62 -7.96 -11.37
C LYS A 117 9.29 -7.21 -10.08
N SER A 118 8.75 -5.99 -10.18
CA SER A 118 8.41 -5.18 -9.01
C SER A 118 7.52 -5.95 -8.04
N GLY A 119 7.87 -5.88 -6.75
CA GLY A 119 7.22 -6.69 -5.72
C GLY A 119 7.87 -8.06 -5.53
N ASN A 120 9.09 -8.27 -6.02
CA ASN A 120 9.86 -9.48 -5.76
C ASN A 120 10.42 -9.46 -4.33
N ASN A 121 10.18 -10.55 -3.59
CA ASN A 121 10.71 -10.77 -2.25
C ASN A 121 11.69 -11.95 -2.20
N GLU A 122 12.15 -12.41 -3.36
CA GLU A 122 13.17 -13.45 -3.45
C GLU A 122 14.53 -12.91 -2.97
N PHE A 123 15.38 -13.80 -2.56
CA PHE A 123 16.75 -13.48 -2.20
C PHE A 123 17.71 -14.53 -2.75
N ILE A 124 18.96 -14.13 -2.88
CA ILE A 124 20.08 -15.02 -3.19
C ILE A 124 21.16 -14.81 -2.13
N ASP A 125 21.77 -15.89 -1.69
CA ASP A 125 22.96 -15.87 -0.87
C ASP A 125 24.19 -15.97 -1.78
N ILE A 126 25.08 -15.00 -1.70
CA ILE A 126 26.31 -14.93 -2.48
C ILE A 126 27.47 -15.35 -1.58
N THR A 127 28.11 -16.45 -1.90
CA THR A 127 29.19 -17.02 -1.10
C THR A 127 30.58 -16.61 -1.57
N SER A 128 30.67 -16.04 -2.78
CA SER A 128 31.92 -15.54 -3.35
C SER A 128 31.67 -14.22 -4.10
N PRO A 129 32.59 -13.24 -4.01
CA PRO A 129 32.47 -12.00 -4.78
C PRO A 129 32.49 -12.20 -6.31
N GLU A 130 32.91 -13.37 -6.77
CA GLU A 130 32.95 -13.75 -8.19
C GLU A 130 31.63 -14.34 -8.69
N GLU A 131 30.70 -14.69 -7.80
CA GLU A 131 29.39 -15.20 -8.19
C GLU A 131 28.56 -14.11 -8.86
N PRO A 132 28.09 -14.34 -10.11
CA PRO A 132 27.31 -13.33 -10.82
C PRO A 132 25.94 -13.16 -10.16
N MET A 133 25.56 -11.93 -9.91
CA MET A 133 24.20 -11.60 -9.55
C MET A 133 23.22 -12.08 -10.63
N THR A 134 22.07 -12.58 -10.20
CA THR A 134 21.03 -13.04 -11.15
C THR A 134 20.36 -11.88 -11.88
N ARG A 135 20.44 -10.64 -11.33
CA ARG A 135 19.82 -9.41 -11.86
C ARG A 135 18.29 -9.51 -12.04
N GLU A 136 17.69 -10.47 -11.37
CA GLU A 136 16.25 -10.70 -11.45
C GLU A 136 15.41 -9.87 -10.49
N GLY A 137 16.05 -9.02 -9.70
CA GLY A 137 15.46 -8.27 -8.60
C GLY A 137 15.48 -9.06 -7.28
N GLY A 138 14.85 -8.51 -6.26
CA GLY A 138 14.91 -9.05 -4.91
C GLY A 138 16.19 -8.64 -4.19
N TRP A 139 16.68 -9.50 -3.29
CA TRP A 139 17.75 -9.19 -2.37
C TRP A 139 18.97 -10.09 -2.59
N ALA A 140 20.14 -9.52 -2.47
CA ALA A 140 21.41 -10.23 -2.48
C ALA A 140 22.05 -10.13 -1.11
N TYR A 141 22.46 -11.25 -0.53
CA TYR A 141 23.16 -11.32 0.74
C TYR A 141 24.56 -11.90 0.55
N TYR A 142 25.56 -11.12 0.86
CA TYR A 142 26.96 -11.53 0.83
C TYR A 142 27.31 -12.19 2.16
N THR A 143 27.53 -13.48 2.15
CA THR A 143 27.73 -14.25 3.38
C THR A 143 29.09 -14.00 4.05
N ASP A 144 30.09 -13.52 3.30
CA ASP A 144 31.44 -13.19 3.79
C ASP A 144 31.46 -11.83 4.52
N THR A 145 30.80 -10.82 4.01
CA THR A 145 30.71 -9.47 4.60
C THR A 145 29.48 -9.28 5.46
N ALA A 146 28.47 -10.13 5.30
CA ALA A 146 27.13 -10.03 5.87
C ALA A 146 26.37 -8.79 5.42
N ASP A 147 26.66 -8.29 4.24
CA ASP A 147 25.98 -7.14 3.64
C ASP A 147 24.78 -7.56 2.81
N VAL A 148 23.74 -6.75 2.85
CA VAL A 148 22.54 -6.93 2.04
C VAL A 148 22.47 -5.82 1.00
N HIS A 149 22.22 -6.19 -0.24
CA HIS A 149 22.04 -5.29 -1.37
C HIS A 149 20.79 -5.63 -2.17
N VAL A 150 20.38 -4.70 -3.03
CA VAL A 150 19.37 -4.99 -4.05
C VAL A 150 20.02 -5.85 -5.14
N ASN A 151 19.39 -6.96 -5.54
CA ASN A 151 19.88 -7.85 -6.59
C ASN A 151 19.63 -7.26 -7.98
N LEU A 152 20.14 -6.05 -8.23
CA LEU A 152 20.01 -5.32 -9.47
C LEU A 152 21.25 -4.47 -9.74
N ASP A 153 22.08 -4.91 -10.69
CA ASP A 153 23.32 -4.24 -11.11
C ASP A 153 23.13 -3.38 -12.37
N GLU A 154 21.91 -3.27 -12.89
CA GLU A 154 21.60 -2.39 -14.00
C GLU A 154 21.40 -0.95 -13.53
N PRO A 155 21.96 0.06 -14.24
CA PRO A 155 21.71 1.45 -13.91
C PRO A 155 20.25 1.82 -14.11
N LEU A 156 19.72 2.62 -13.22
CA LEU A 156 18.35 3.12 -13.29
C LEU A 156 18.19 4.02 -14.52
N GLY A 157 17.11 3.80 -15.27
CA GLY A 157 16.80 4.58 -16.46
C GLY A 157 16.11 5.92 -16.13
N ARG A 158 15.80 6.68 -17.19
CA ARG A 158 15.24 8.05 -17.12
C ARG A 158 13.96 8.19 -16.28
N ILE A 159 13.16 7.14 -16.16
CA ILE A 159 11.93 7.17 -15.37
C ILE A 159 12.19 7.39 -13.88
N TRP A 160 13.42 7.20 -13.42
CA TRP A 160 13.85 7.34 -12.04
C TRP A 160 14.43 8.73 -11.69
N GLY A 161 14.33 9.70 -12.62
CA GLY A 161 14.63 11.10 -12.41
C GLY A 161 16.07 11.32 -11.91
N GLU A 162 16.22 11.89 -10.72
CA GLU A 162 17.54 12.20 -10.11
C GLU A 162 18.40 10.96 -9.80
N TYR A 163 17.80 9.77 -9.83
CA TYR A 163 18.49 8.49 -9.62
C TYR A 163 18.92 7.83 -10.93
N GLU A 164 18.71 8.50 -12.08
CA GLU A 164 19.15 8.00 -13.38
C GLU A 164 20.67 7.71 -13.34
N GLY A 165 21.04 6.53 -13.81
CA GLY A 165 22.43 6.08 -13.84
C GLY A 165 22.97 5.50 -12.53
N GLN A 166 22.26 5.62 -11.40
CA GLN A 166 22.65 4.94 -10.17
C GLN A 166 22.34 3.43 -10.27
N LYS A 167 23.20 2.63 -9.69
CA LYS A 167 22.97 1.19 -9.60
C LYS A 167 22.43 0.85 -8.21
N PRO A 168 21.28 0.17 -8.12
CA PRO A 168 20.68 -0.19 -6.83
C PRO A 168 21.55 -1.08 -5.95
N ILE A 169 22.47 -1.83 -6.54
CA ILE A 169 23.44 -2.64 -5.79
C ILE A 169 24.40 -1.79 -4.95
N ASP A 170 24.66 -0.58 -5.35
CA ASP A 170 25.62 0.31 -4.69
C ASP A 170 25.02 1.04 -3.47
N TRP A 171 23.76 0.79 -3.17
CA TRP A 171 23.03 1.42 -2.04
C TRP A 171 23.34 0.84 -0.69
#